data_ae0098aac781cfa815b816786f2672d1
#
_entry.id   ae0098aac781cfa815b816786f2672d1
#
_cell.length_a   1.000
_cell.length_b   1.000
_cell.length_c   1.000
_cell.angle_alpha   90.00
_cell.angle_beta   90.00
_cell.angle_gamma   90.00
#
_symmetry.space_group_name_H-M   'P 1'
#
loop_
_entity.id
_entity.type
_entity.pdbx_description
1 polymer ?
#
loop_
_entity_poly.entity_id
_entity_poly.type
_entity_poly.pdbx_seq_one_letter_code
_entity_poly.pdbx_strand_id
1 'polypeptide(L)'
;MPRILARYFTLFIALWRGAAVPTASAQVLRQPIPDKLVVLTFDDAAVSHATVVAPLLKKYGFGGTFFVCEFLPDFADKTKYMSWPQMAQLHEAGFEVANHTLTHRHVNKLTPAQFKAELDSIEQRCANYRIPKPTTFAYPGYDTHPTALPVLETQAYQFARAGGRRAYDPTTDHPLLIPSFSTAIADKLDIKAVVQQARNGRIVVFTVHGVPDYAHDWVTTPPALFEEYLKYLHDNHYQVIALRDLARYVNVPEALRTIQPKYEQLK
;
A
#
# COMPACT_ATOMS: atom_id res chain seq x y z
N MET A 1 64.81 50.26 36.46
CA MET A 1 64.25 48.95 36.64
C MET A 1 62.93 48.90 35.85
N PRO A 2 62.85 48.24 34.70
CA PRO A 2 61.63 48.15 33.94
C PRO A 2 60.81 46.89 34.37
N ARG A 3 59.50 47.07 34.55
CA ARG A 3 58.55 46.04 34.84
C ARG A 3 58.10 45.31 33.51
N ILE A 4 58.29 43.99 33.48
CA ILE A 4 57.84 43.12 32.37
C ILE A 4 56.41 42.78 32.62
N LEU A 5 55.48 43.16 31.68
CA LEU A 5 54.11 42.73 31.64
C LEU A 5 54.01 41.39 30.81
N ALA A 6 53.71 40.32 31.48
CA ALA A 6 53.38 39.06 30.81
C ALA A 6 51.98 39.14 30.27
N ARG A 7 51.81 39.01 28.93
CA ARG A 7 50.51 38.85 28.26
C ARG A 7 50.15 37.37 28.19
N TYR A 8 49.08 36.96 28.88
CA TYR A 8 48.51 35.66 28.74
C TYR A 8 47.63 35.60 27.46
N PHE A 9 48.03 34.78 26.52
CA PHE A 9 47.23 34.46 25.33
C PHE A 9 46.30 33.29 25.67
N THR A 10 45.00 33.55 25.83
CA THR A 10 44.01 32.51 26.06
C THR A 10 43.59 31.96 24.71
N LEU A 11 43.98 30.71 24.43
CA LEU A 11 43.63 30.00 23.23
C LEU A 11 42.14 29.47 23.35
N PHE A 12 41.20 30.09 22.65
CA PHE A 12 39.85 29.61 22.55
C PHE A 12 39.82 28.47 21.54
N ILE A 13 39.74 27.21 22.01
CA ILE A 13 39.45 26.05 21.17
C ILE A 13 37.94 26.03 20.94
N ALA A 14 37.49 26.47 19.76
CA ALA A 14 36.12 26.31 19.32
C ALA A 14 35.86 24.81 19.01
N LEU A 15 35.18 24.15 19.91
CA LEU A 15 34.62 22.78 19.66
C LEU A 15 33.53 22.88 18.59
N TRP A 16 33.89 22.60 17.35
CA TRP A 16 32.91 22.42 16.26
C TRP A 16 32.17 21.12 16.53
N ARG A 17 30.95 21.21 17.09
CA ARG A 17 30.03 20.09 17.14
C ARG A 17 29.55 19.86 15.70
N GLY A 18 30.16 18.92 15.04
CA GLY A 18 29.64 18.43 13.75
C GLY A 18 28.19 17.99 13.93
N ALA A 19 27.27 18.73 13.34
CA ALA A 19 25.88 18.28 13.23
C ALA A 19 25.89 16.97 12.42
N ALA A 20 25.48 15.87 13.02
CA ALA A 20 25.30 14.62 12.32
C ALA A 20 24.28 14.86 11.21
N VAL A 21 24.71 14.75 9.95
CA VAL A 21 23.80 14.79 8.79
C VAL A 21 22.89 13.58 8.94
N PRO A 22 21.57 13.76 9.03
CA PRO A 22 20.66 12.61 9.14
C PRO A 22 20.86 11.70 7.95
N THR A 23 21.03 10.41 8.19
CA THR A 23 21.11 9.41 7.13
C THR A 23 19.84 9.45 6.29
N ALA A 24 19.92 9.21 4.99
CA ALA A 24 18.76 9.19 4.07
C ALA A 24 17.60 8.33 4.62
N SER A 25 17.92 7.21 5.31
CA SER A 25 16.97 6.34 5.99
C SER A 25 16.17 7.06 7.09
N ALA A 26 16.79 7.94 7.87
CA ALA A 26 16.10 8.69 8.92
C ALA A 26 15.14 9.76 8.38
N GLN A 27 15.33 10.19 7.13
CA GLN A 27 14.43 11.15 6.46
C GLN A 27 13.21 10.48 5.82
N VAL A 28 13.35 9.22 5.35
CA VAL A 28 12.27 8.45 4.72
C VAL A 28 11.23 7.97 5.74
N LEU A 29 11.65 7.66 6.95
CA LEU A 29 10.75 7.23 8.01
C LEU A 29 10.37 8.39 8.94
N ARG A 30 9.08 8.58 9.17
CA ARG A 30 8.53 9.52 10.18
C ARG A 30 8.65 8.97 11.59
N GLN A 31 8.52 7.65 11.73
CA GLN A 31 8.63 6.91 12.98
C GLN A 31 9.02 5.45 12.69
N PRO A 32 9.58 4.73 13.68
CA PRO A 32 9.91 3.33 13.54
C PRO A 32 8.68 2.49 13.14
N ILE A 33 8.89 1.54 12.23
CA ILE A 33 7.86 0.58 11.85
C ILE A 33 7.82 -0.52 12.90
N PRO A 34 6.66 -0.78 13.52
CA PRO A 34 6.54 -1.85 14.50
C PRO A 34 6.67 -3.21 13.82
N ASP A 35 7.22 -4.18 14.53
CA ASP A 35 7.13 -5.58 14.12
C ASP A 35 5.67 -6.02 14.05
N LYS A 36 5.37 -7.02 13.22
CA LYS A 36 4.02 -7.56 13.00
C LYS A 36 3.05 -6.57 12.33
N LEU A 37 3.56 -5.63 11.54
CA LEU A 37 2.72 -4.74 10.72
C LEU A 37 2.39 -5.40 9.39
N VAL A 38 1.09 -5.53 9.11
CA VAL A 38 0.53 -6.18 7.92
C VAL A 38 -0.45 -5.22 7.25
N VAL A 39 -0.48 -5.24 5.92
CA VAL A 39 -1.48 -4.54 5.10
C VAL A 39 -2.27 -5.58 4.32
N LEU A 40 -3.60 -5.52 4.41
CA LEU A 40 -4.50 -6.33 3.60
C LEU A 40 -5.10 -5.46 2.48
N THR A 41 -4.95 -5.91 1.24
CA THR A 41 -5.50 -5.26 0.05
C THR A 41 -6.39 -6.22 -0.72
N PHE A 42 -7.50 -5.71 -1.26
CA PHE A 42 -8.55 -6.49 -1.92
C PHE A 42 -8.82 -5.90 -3.29
N ASP A 43 -8.62 -6.69 -4.35
CA ASP A 43 -8.71 -6.26 -5.73
C ASP A 43 -10.05 -6.59 -6.39
N ASP A 44 -10.36 -5.92 -7.51
CA ASP A 44 -11.41 -6.27 -8.47
C ASP A 44 -12.85 -5.99 -8.04
N ALA A 45 -13.06 -5.30 -6.93
CA ALA A 45 -14.41 -4.95 -6.48
C ALA A 45 -15.38 -6.16 -6.36
N ALA A 46 -14.86 -7.36 -6.01
CA ALA A 46 -15.69 -8.56 -5.86
C ALA A 46 -16.81 -8.34 -4.82
N VAL A 47 -18.03 -8.87 -5.07
CA VAL A 47 -19.18 -8.70 -4.16
C VAL A 47 -18.90 -9.25 -2.76
N SER A 48 -18.07 -10.29 -2.66
CA SER A 48 -17.66 -10.89 -1.38
C SER A 48 -16.86 -9.94 -0.50
N HIS A 49 -16.29 -8.86 -1.04
CA HIS A 49 -15.64 -7.83 -0.23
C HIS A 49 -16.64 -7.14 0.72
N ALA A 50 -17.84 -6.83 0.25
CA ALA A 50 -18.88 -6.26 1.09
C ALA A 50 -19.59 -7.29 1.98
N THR A 51 -19.79 -8.53 1.46
CA THR A 51 -20.67 -9.52 2.11
C THR A 51 -19.93 -10.46 3.06
N VAL A 52 -18.62 -10.65 2.88
CA VAL A 52 -17.79 -11.59 3.66
C VAL A 52 -16.57 -10.87 4.28
N VAL A 53 -15.77 -10.19 3.45
CA VAL A 53 -14.49 -9.64 3.88
C VAL A 53 -14.67 -8.53 4.92
N ALA A 54 -15.45 -7.51 4.61
CA ALA A 54 -15.62 -6.36 5.50
C ALA A 54 -16.21 -6.75 6.88
N PRO A 55 -17.24 -7.61 6.97
CA PRO A 55 -17.71 -8.14 8.25
C PRO A 55 -16.62 -8.86 9.05
N LEU A 56 -15.79 -9.69 8.40
CA LEU A 56 -14.70 -10.39 9.06
C LEU A 56 -13.60 -9.44 9.53
N LEU A 57 -13.16 -8.49 8.70
CA LEU A 57 -12.19 -7.48 9.13
C LEU A 57 -12.69 -6.70 10.34
N LYS A 58 -13.97 -6.32 10.34
CA LYS A 58 -14.60 -5.62 11.46
C LYS A 58 -14.64 -6.46 12.74
N LYS A 59 -14.94 -7.77 12.61
CA LYS A 59 -14.92 -8.74 13.72
C LYS A 59 -13.56 -8.78 14.44
N TYR A 60 -12.46 -8.69 13.68
CA TYR A 60 -11.10 -8.76 14.22
C TYR A 60 -10.48 -7.38 14.49
N GLY A 61 -11.19 -6.27 14.23
CA GLY A 61 -10.65 -4.90 14.40
C GLY A 61 -9.55 -4.55 13.41
N PHE A 62 -9.58 -5.12 12.21
CA PHE A 62 -8.56 -4.95 11.18
C PHE A 62 -8.94 -3.88 10.16
N GLY A 63 -7.93 -3.15 9.66
CA GLY A 63 -8.05 -2.29 8.49
C GLY A 63 -7.95 -3.08 7.18
N GLY A 64 -8.28 -2.40 6.07
CA GLY A 64 -8.16 -2.99 4.73
C GLY A 64 -8.34 -1.94 3.65
N THR A 65 -7.74 -2.20 2.48
CA THR A 65 -7.83 -1.37 1.28
C THR A 65 -8.51 -2.12 0.17
N PHE A 66 -9.60 -1.56 -0.37
CA PHE A 66 -10.36 -2.13 -1.47
C PHE A 66 -10.03 -1.38 -2.76
N PHE A 67 -9.26 -1.99 -3.63
CA PHE A 67 -8.92 -1.48 -4.95
C PHE A 67 -10.04 -1.80 -5.92
N VAL A 68 -10.74 -0.77 -6.37
CA VAL A 68 -11.97 -0.91 -7.16
C VAL A 68 -11.77 -0.58 -8.62
N CYS A 69 -12.44 -1.35 -9.47
CA CYS A 69 -12.52 -1.18 -10.93
C CYS A 69 -13.90 -1.57 -11.44
N GLU A 70 -14.16 -1.31 -12.70
CA GLU A 70 -15.37 -1.76 -13.41
C GLU A 70 -14.94 -2.68 -14.57
N PHE A 71 -15.29 -3.96 -14.52
CA PHE A 71 -15.11 -4.92 -15.62
C PHE A 71 -16.28 -4.81 -16.60
N LEU A 72 -16.27 -3.81 -17.45
CA LEU A 72 -17.36 -3.61 -18.41
C LEU A 72 -17.31 -4.64 -19.55
N PRO A 73 -18.45 -5.26 -19.95
CA PRO A 73 -19.81 -4.99 -19.42
C PRO A 73 -20.18 -5.78 -18.16
N ASP A 74 -19.36 -6.73 -17.70
CA ASP A 74 -19.67 -7.71 -16.65
C ASP A 74 -19.91 -7.08 -15.27
N PHE A 75 -19.40 -5.86 -15.05
CA PHE A 75 -19.65 -5.09 -13.82
C PHE A 75 -21.15 -4.85 -13.53
N ALA A 76 -22.03 -5.00 -14.50
CA ALA A 76 -23.48 -4.94 -14.32
C ALA A 76 -24.01 -6.09 -13.44
N ASP A 77 -23.34 -7.25 -13.43
CA ASP A 77 -23.71 -8.41 -12.63
C ASP A 77 -23.34 -8.20 -11.14
N LYS A 78 -24.31 -7.73 -10.36
CA LYS A 78 -24.14 -7.47 -8.92
C LYS A 78 -24.16 -8.72 -8.05
N THR A 79 -24.30 -9.90 -8.63
CA THR A 79 -24.02 -11.16 -7.94
C THR A 79 -22.52 -11.47 -7.85
N LYS A 80 -21.70 -10.82 -8.70
CA LYS A 80 -20.25 -10.97 -8.78
C LYS A 80 -19.48 -9.76 -8.28
N TYR A 81 -19.95 -8.55 -8.60
CA TYR A 81 -19.26 -7.29 -8.31
C TYR A 81 -20.04 -6.41 -7.36
N MET A 82 -19.31 -5.70 -6.49
CA MET A 82 -19.90 -4.67 -5.63
C MET A 82 -20.58 -3.58 -6.46
N SER A 83 -21.65 -3.02 -5.91
CA SER A 83 -22.20 -1.75 -6.37
C SER A 83 -21.43 -0.57 -5.74
N TRP A 84 -21.50 0.61 -6.37
CA TRP A 84 -20.91 1.83 -5.80
C TRP A 84 -21.50 2.20 -4.42
N PRO A 85 -22.82 2.03 -4.12
CA PRO A 85 -23.33 2.17 -2.76
C PRO A 85 -22.67 1.24 -1.74
N GLN A 86 -22.36 -0.03 -2.10
CA GLN A 86 -21.60 -0.92 -1.20
C GLN A 86 -20.17 -0.44 -0.98
N MET A 87 -19.50 0.10 -2.01
CA MET A 87 -18.17 0.70 -1.86
C MET A 87 -18.22 1.93 -0.94
N ALA A 88 -19.27 2.77 -1.03
CA ALA A 88 -19.47 3.87 -0.11
C ALA A 88 -19.67 3.39 1.34
N GLN A 89 -20.41 2.31 1.54
CA GLN A 89 -20.57 1.69 2.87
C GLN A 89 -19.23 1.16 3.43
N LEU A 90 -18.34 0.64 2.59
CA LEU A 90 -16.99 0.25 3.02
C LEU A 90 -16.22 1.48 3.53
N HIS A 91 -16.30 2.60 2.81
CA HIS A 91 -15.67 3.85 3.26
C HIS A 91 -16.27 4.35 4.59
N GLU A 92 -17.59 4.38 4.71
CA GLU A 92 -18.28 4.78 5.95
C GLU A 92 -17.94 3.87 7.14
N ALA A 93 -17.64 2.59 6.87
CA ALA A 93 -17.17 1.63 7.86
C ALA A 93 -15.70 1.81 8.27
N GLY A 94 -14.99 2.79 7.68
CA GLY A 94 -13.60 3.15 7.99
C GLY A 94 -12.55 2.51 7.08
N PHE A 95 -12.95 1.63 6.16
CA PHE A 95 -12.02 1.02 5.20
C PHE A 95 -11.57 2.01 4.13
N GLU A 96 -10.49 1.71 3.47
CA GLU A 96 -10.02 2.45 2.32
C GLU A 96 -10.62 1.91 1.03
N VAL A 97 -11.22 2.79 0.22
CA VAL A 97 -11.59 2.51 -1.17
C VAL A 97 -10.57 3.22 -2.07
N ALA A 98 -9.94 2.47 -2.96
CA ALA A 98 -8.76 2.89 -3.70
C ALA A 98 -8.84 2.53 -5.18
N ASN A 99 -7.89 2.99 -5.98
CA ASN A 99 -7.94 2.97 -7.44
C ASN A 99 -7.25 1.73 -8.04
N HIS A 100 -7.96 1.03 -8.95
CA HIS A 100 -7.44 -0.12 -9.71
C HIS A 100 -7.60 0.04 -11.23
N THR A 101 -7.53 1.28 -11.74
CA THR A 101 -8.02 1.71 -13.06
C THR A 101 -9.54 1.49 -13.19
N LEU A 102 -10.20 2.19 -14.11
CA LEU A 102 -11.65 1.99 -14.32
C LEU A 102 -11.94 0.61 -14.92
N THR A 103 -11.22 0.27 -15.97
CA THR A 103 -11.53 -0.91 -16.81
C THR A 103 -10.54 -2.06 -16.60
N HIS A 104 -9.80 -2.06 -15.49
CA HIS A 104 -8.77 -3.05 -15.15
C HIS A 104 -7.69 -3.22 -16.24
N ARG A 105 -7.43 -2.16 -17.05
CA ARG A 105 -6.39 -2.22 -18.07
C ARG A 105 -5.01 -2.14 -17.45
N HIS A 106 -4.12 -3.03 -17.90
CA HIS A 106 -2.71 -3.08 -17.47
C HIS A 106 -1.97 -1.81 -17.89
N VAL A 107 -1.24 -1.18 -16.99
CA VAL A 107 -0.60 0.13 -17.23
C VAL A 107 0.47 0.08 -18.34
N ASN A 108 1.10 -1.06 -18.56
CA ASN A 108 2.06 -1.27 -19.64
C ASN A 108 1.42 -1.28 -21.06
N LYS A 109 0.09 -1.29 -21.14
CA LYS A 109 -0.71 -1.21 -22.37
C LYS A 109 -1.36 0.17 -22.58
N LEU A 110 -1.06 1.13 -21.73
CA LEU A 110 -1.65 2.45 -21.73
C LEU A 110 -0.60 3.53 -22.02
N THR A 111 -0.99 4.53 -22.81
CA THR A 111 -0.24 5.80 -22.82
C THR A 111 -0.45 6.53 -21.49
N PRO A 112 0.44 7.47 -21.10
CA PRO A 112 0.24 8.27 -19.88
C PRO A 112 -1.12 8.98 -19.84
N ALA A 113 -1.60 9.51 -20.97
CA ALA A 113 -2.90 10.17 -21.05
C ALA A 113 -4.08 9.20 -20.85
N GLN A 114 -3.99 7.98 -21.41
CA GLN A 114 -4.98 6.93 -21.19
C GLN A 114 -4.97 6.45 -19.73
N PHE A 115 -3.79 6.25 -19.15
CA PHE A 115 -3.69 5.87 -17.75
C PHE A 115 -4.28 6.94 -16.82
N LYS A 116 -3.97 8.22 -17.08
CA LYS A 116 -4.61 9.32 -16.35
C LYS A 116 -6.14 9.29 -16.45
N ALA A 117 -6.69 9.05 -17.64
CA ALA A 117 -8.15 8.98 -17.84
C ALA A 117 -8.80 7.82 -17.07
N GLU A 118 -8.12 6.66 -16.97
CA GLU A 118 -8.56 5.52 -16.14
C GLU A 118 -8.61 5.91 -14.65
N LEU A 119 -7.57 6.62 -14.15
CA LEU A 119 -7.52 7.09 -12.76
C LEU A 119 -8.60 8.12 -12.49
N ASP A 120 -8.72 9.15 -13.33
CA ASP A 120 -9.72 10.24 -13.22
C ASP A 120 -11.14 9.68 -13.16
N SER A 121 -11.41 8.61 -13.92
CA SER A 121 -12.72 7.98 -13.96
C SER A 121 -13.11 7.35 -12.64
N ILE A 122 -12.22 6.63 -11.98
CA ILE A 122 -12.46 6.10 -10.62
C ILE A 122 -12.58 7.24 -9.61
N GLU A 123 -11.73 8.27 -9.69
CA GLU A 123 -11.81 9.44 -8.81
C GLU A 123 -13.18 10.14 -8.93
N GLN A 124 -13.70 10.29 -10.15
CA GLN A 124 -15.03 10.83 -10.38
C GLN A 124 -16.14 9.94 -9.82
N ARG A 125 -16.02 8.62 -9.97
CA ARG A 125 -16.96 7.66 -9.36
C ARG A 125 -16.96 7.81 -7.83
N CYS A 126 -15.78 7.82 -7.22
CA CYS A 126 -15.63 8.03 -5.78
C CYS A 126 -16.33 9.33 -5.33
N ALA A 127 -16.08 10.44 -6.02
CA ALA A 127 -16.70 11.74 -5.71
C ALA A 127 -18.23 11.69 -5.80
N ASN A 128 -18.80 11.02 -6.80
CA ASN A 128 -20.24 10.88 -6.99
C ASN A 128 -20.91 10.15 -5.81
N TYR A 129 -20.17 9.28 -5.11
CA TYR A 129 -20.63 8.50 -3.96
C TYR A 129 -20.06 8.99 -2.62
N ARG A 130 -19.49 10.21 -2.57
CA ARG A 130 -18.91 10.84 -1.36
C ARG A 130 -17.75 10.04 -0.75
N ILE A 131 -17.09 9.24 -1.55
CA ILE A 131 -15.83 8.59 -1.18
C ILE A 131 -14.71 9.60 -1.48
N PRO A 132 -13.78 9.85 -0.55
CA PRO A 132 -12.64 10.72 -0.80
C PRO A 132 -11.83 10.30 -2.01
N LYS A 133 -11.13 11.25 -2.64
CA LYS A 133 -10.19 10.95 -3.71
C LYS A 133 -9.21 9.86 -3.25
N PRO A 134 -9.08 8.74 -4.02
CA PRO A 134 -8.08 7.72 -3.74
C PRO A 134 -6.65 8.31 -3.73
N THR A 135 -5.87 7.92 -2.73
CA THR A 135 -4.45 8.25 -2.62
C THR A 135 -3.54 7.03 -2.76
N THR A 136 -4.14 5.87 -2.94
CA THR A 136 -3.42 4.62 -3.19
C THR A 136 -3.92 3.94 -4.46
N PHE A 137 -3.03 3.18 -5.09
CA PHE A 137 -3.25 2.51 -6.36
C PHE A 137 -2.79 1.05 -6.30
N ALA A 138 -3.42 0.16 -7.05
CA ALA A 138 -2.89 -1.17 -7.34
C ALA A 138 -2.73 -1.36 -8.84
N TYR A 139 -1.61 -1.94 -9.25
CA TYR A 139 -1.33 -2.23 -10.66
C TYR A 139 -2.14 -3.45 -11.12
N PRO A 140 -3.08 -3.31 -12.09
CA PRO A 140 -3.77 -4.45 -12.68
C PRO A 140 -2.80 -5.49 -13.23
N GLY A 141 -3.02 -6.77 -12.86
CA GLY A 141 -2.15 -7.86 -13.25
C GLY A 141 -0.70 -7.74 -12.76
N TYR A 142 -0.43 -6.88 -11.76
CA TYR A 142 0.91 -6.52 -11.28
C TYR A 142 1.83 -5.87 -12.32
N ASP A 143 1.32 -5.53 -13.50
CA ASP A 143 2.11 -4.96 -14.59
C ASP A 143 2.46 -3.49 -14.30
N THR A 144 3.71 -3.27 -13.95
CA THR A 144 4.29 -1.94 -13.73
C THR A 144 4.94 -1.41 -15.01
N HIS A 145 5.00 -0.08 -15.12
CA HIS A 145 5.72 0.57 -16.22
C HIS A 145 6.32 1.91 -15.79
N PRO A 146 7.55 2.29 -16.22
CA PRO A 146 8.17 3.55 -15.84
C PRO A 146 7.32 4.79 -16.10
N THR A 147 6.52 4.81 -17.15
CA THR A 147 5.65 5.95 -17.49
C THR A 147 4.46 6.12 -16.54
N ALA A 148 4.15 5.12 -15.70
CA ALA A 148 3.07 5.21 -14.73
C ALA A 148 3.43 6.10 -13.53
N LEU A 149 4.69 6.09 -13.10
CA LEU A 149 5.12 6.81 -11.90
C LEU A 149 4.86 8.32 -12.00
N PRO A 150 5.29 9.04 -13.06
CA PRO A 150 5.01 10.46 -13.17
C PRO A 150 3.52 10.80 -13.17
N VAL A 151 2.67 9.90 -13.72
CA VAL A 151 1.21 10.09 -13.71
C VAL A 151 0.67 9.96 -12.29
N LEU A 152 1.06 8.92 -11.55
CA LEU A 152 0.65 8.72 -10.16
C LEU A 152 1.11 9.87 -9.26
N GLU A 153 2.36 10.32 -9.40
CA GLU A 153 2.90 11.46 -8.64
C GLU A 153 2.13 12.75 -8.94
N THR A 154 1.88 13.06 -10.22
CA THR A 154 1.12 14.24 -10.63
C THR A 154 -0.32 14.21 -10.10
N GLN A 155 -0.92 13.03 -9.98
CA GLN A 155 -2.23 12.81 -9.41
C GLN A 155 -2.22 12.71 -7.87
N ALA A 156 -1.06 12.91 -7.24
CA ALA A 156 -0.86 12.88 -5.78
C ALA A 156 -1.16 11.50 -5.13
N TYR A 157 -0.93 10.41 -5.85
CA TYR A 157 -0.93 9.08 -5.24
C TYR A 157 0.29 8.92 -4.34
N GLN A 158 0.08 8.34 -3.16
CA GLN A 158 1.10 8.19 -2.13
C GLN A 158 1.75 6.81 -2.16
N PHE A 159 0.94 5.78 -2.41
CA PHE A 159 1.39 4.40 -2.45
C PHE A 159 0.78 3.66 -3.63
N ALA A 160 1.55 2.75 -4.23
CA ALA A 160 1.02 1.86 -5.25
C ALA A 160 1.57 0.44 -5.07
N ARG A 161 0.64 -0.54 -5.00
CA ARG A 161 0.94 -1.95 -4.77
C ARG A 161 1.12 -2.68 -6.11
N ALA A 162 2.19 -3.47 -6.17
CA ALA A 162 2.55 -4.36 -7.26
C ALA A 162 2.70 -5.81 -6.76
N GLY A 163 3.24 -6.72 -7.58
CA GLY A 163 3.62 -8.08 -7.21
C GLY A 163 4.96 -8.16 -6.48
N GLY A 164 5.71 -9.27 -6.66
CA GLY A 164 7.11 -9.39 -6.19
C GLY A 164 7.33 -10.40 -5.06
N ARG A 165 6.29 -10.92 -4.42
CA ARG A 165 6.31 -12.03 -3.43
C ARG A 165 7.36 -11.87 -2.31
N ARG A 166 7.51 -10.66 -1.79
CA ARG A 166 8.42 -10.31 -0.68
C ARG A 166 7.82 -9.21 0.19
N ALA A 167 8.36 -9.06 1.40
CA ALA A 167 7.98 -7.96 2.28
C ALA A 167 8.47 -6.61 1.72
N TYR A 168 7.71 -5.58 1.98
CA TYR A 168 8.01 -4.18 1.67
C TYR A 168 9.01 -3.61 2.68
N ASP A 169 10.10 -3.04 2.20
CA ASP A 169 11.05 -2.27 3.00
C ASP A 169 10.98 -0.79 2.59
N PRO A 170 10.31 0.07 3.37
CA PRO A 170 10.10 1.47 3.00
C PRO A 170 11.39 2.30 2.92
N THR A 171 12.52 1.77 3.36
CA THR A 171 13.81 2.47 3.24
C THR A 171 14.52 2.22 1.91
N THR A 172 14.10 1.20 1.18
CA THR A 172 14.76 0.76 -0.07
C THR A 172 13.80 0.56 -1.24
N ASP A 173 12.51 0.39 -0.96
CA ASP A 173 11.47 0.18 -1.96
C ASP A 173 10.71 1.46 -2.23
N HIS A 174 10.54 1.78 -3.52
CA HIS A 174 9.82 2.97 -3.94
C HIS A 174 8.33 2.89 -3.52
N PRO A 175 7.75 3.94 -2.91
CA PRO A 175 6.38 3.88 -2.38
C PRO A 175 5.30 3.62 -3.45
N LEU A 176 5.58 3.92 -4.72
CA LEU A 176 4.68 3.59 -5.83
C LEU A 176 5.00 2.22 -6.47
N LEU A 177 5.80 1.37 -5.83
CA LEU A 177 6.18 0.02 -6.30
C LEU A 177 6.26 -0.95 -5.11
N ILE A 178 5.22 -0.98 -4.28
CA ILE A 178 5.16 -1.82 -3.08
C ILE A 178 4.97 -3.29 -3.45
N PRO A 179 5.87 -4.19 -3.06
CA PRO A 179 5.70 -5.61 -3.30
C PRO A 179 4.59 -6.21 -2.44
N SER A 180 3.97 -7.29 -2.92
CA SER A 180 2.92 -8.00 -2.20
C SER A 180 2.95 -9.50 -2.43
N PHE A 181 2.22 -10.23 -1.56
CA PHE A 181 1.99 -11.67 -1.67
C PHE A 181 0.53 -11.93 -2.01
N SER A 182 0.28 -12.71 -3.06
CA SER A 182 -1.07 -13.17 -3.41
C SER A 182 -1.54 -14.29 -2.46
N THR A 183 -2.81 -14.24 -2.06
CA THR A 183 -3.46 -15.29 -1.26
C THR A 183 -4.30 -16.25 -2.09
N ALA A 184 -4.27 -16.14 -3.42
CA ALA A 184 -4.98 -17.07 -4.29
C ALA A 184 -4.63 -18.52 -3.96
N ILE A 185 -5.63 -19.40 -3.91
CA ILE A 185 -5.41 -20.80 -3.52
C ILE A 185 -4.38 -21.50 -4.42
N ALA A 186 -4.29 -21.08 -5.69
CA ALA A 186 -3.31 -21.59 -6.64
C ALA A 186 -1.86 -21.28 -6.23
N ASP A 187 -1.62 -20.19 -5.49
CA ASP A 187 -0.29 -19.79 -5.05
C ASP A 187 0.26 -20.62 -3.89
N LYS A 188 -0.59 -21.42 -3.23
CA LYS A 188 -0.21 -22.30 -2.10
C LYS A 188 0.60 -21.55 -1.02
N LEU A 189 0.18 -20.33 -0.71
CA LEU A 189 0.91 -19.46 0.21
C LEU A 189 0.88 -20.00 1.64
N ASP A 190 2.06 -20.21 2.24
CA ASP A 190 2.15 -20.39 3.70
C ASP A 190 2.13 -19.02 4.38
N ILE A 191 0.92 -18.57 4.76
CA ILE A 191 0.74 -17.27 5.39
C ILE A 191 1.54 -17.15 6.70
N LYS A 192 1.67 -18.25 7.48
CA LYS A 192 2.38 -18.25 8.76
C LYS A 192 3.87 -17.97 8.59
N ALA A 193 4.47 -18.53 7.53
CA ALA A 193 5.85 -18.26 7.18
C ALA A 193 6.03 -16.84 6.61
N VAL A 194 5.08 -16.37 5.77
CA VAL A 194 5.15 -15.06 5.14
C VAL A 194 5.05 -13.92 6.15
N VAL A 195 4.07 -13.97 7.07
CA VAL A 195 3.87 -12.88 8.04
C VAL A 195 5.04 -12.73 9.02
N GLN A 196 5.86 -13.76 9.23
CA GLN A 196 7.10 -13.65 10.01
C GLN A 196 8.13 -12.70 9.40
N GLN A 197 7.98 -12.32 8.12
CA GLN A 197 8.80 -11.31 7.48
C GLN A 197 8.46 -9.88 7.92
N ALA A 198 7.30 -9.66 8.57
CA ALA A 198 6.89 -8.37 9.13
C ALA A 198 7.67 -8.05 10.41
N ARG A 199 8.96 -7.80 10.24
CA ARG A 199 9.91 -7.50 11.33
C ARG A 199 11.10 -6.68 10.82
N ASN A 200 11.84 -6.07 11.73
CA ASN A 200 13.03 -5.28 11.40
C ASN A 200 12.72 -4.17 10.38
N GLY A 201 11.63 -3.43 10.58
CA GLY A 201 11.24 -2.32 9.71
C GLY A 201 10.55 -2.73 8.40
N ARG A 202 10.32 -4.03 8.16
CA ARG A 202 9.61 -4.54 6.97
C ARG A 202 8.14 -4.79 7.25
N ILE A 203 7.32 -4.60 6.21
CA ILE A 203 5.87 -4.70 6.23
C ILE A 203 5.44 -5.80 5.26
N VAL A 204 4.56 -6.68 5.68
CA VAL A 204 3.96 -7.67 4.78
C VAL A 204 2.67 -7.11 4.20
N VAL A 205 2.59 -7.08 2.87
CA VAL A 205 1.41 -6.63 2.13
C VAL A 205 0.81 -7.82 1.39
N PHE A 206 -0.49 -8.06 1.56
CA PHE A 206 -1.22 -9.11 0.87
C PHE A 206 -2.12 -8.56 -0.23
N THR A 207 -2.16 -9.29 -1.34
CA THR A 207 -3.18 -9.15 -2.38
C THR A 207 -4.18 -10.28 -2.22
N VAL A 208 -5.42 -9.93 -1.97
CA VAL A 208 -6.57 -10.82 -1.90
C VAL A 208 -7.54 -10.41 -3.00
N HIS A 209 -8.08 -11.37 -3.75
CA HIS A 209 -9.21 -11.12 -4.65
C HIS A 209 -10.52 -11.46 -3.94
N GLY A 210 -11.52 -12.01 -4.63
CA GLY A 210 -12.77 -12.38 -3.98
C GLY A 210 -12.64 -13.50 -2.93
N VAL A 211 -13.50 -13.45 -1.91
CA VAL A 211 -13.58 -14.42 -0.81
C VAL A 211 -15.02 -14.91 -0.63
N PRO A 212 -15.50 -15.89 -1.48
CA PRO A 212 -14.85 -16.37 -2.71
C PRO A 212 -14.96 -15.37 -3.86
N ASP A 213 -14.15 -15.58 -4.91
CA ASP A 213 -14.28 -14.85 -6.16
C ASP A 213 -15.22 -15.60 -7.11
N TYR A 214 -16.37 -15.00 -7.40
CA TYR A 214 -17.37 -15.59 -8.31
C TYR A 214 -17.15 -15.20 -9.78
N ALA A 215 -16.31 -14.21 -10.02
CA ALA A 215 -15.99 -13.75 -11.37
C ALA A 215 -14.69 -14.36 -11.89
N HIS A 216 -13.70 -14.54 -10.99
CA HIS A 216 -12.34 -14.95 -11.31
C HIS A 216 -11.90 -16.09 -10.37
N ASP A 217 -12.43 -17.30 -10.59
CA ASP A 217 -12.25 -18.45 -9.69
C ASP A 217 -10.78 -18.87 -9.50
N TRP A 218 -9.92 -18.58 -10.48
CA TRP A 218 -8.48 -18.87 -10.43
C TRP A 218 -7.68 -18.01 -9.43
N VAL A 219 -8.22 -16.88 -8.98
CA VAL A 219 -7.61 -16.02 -7.95
C VAL A 219 -8.37 -16.03 -6.63
N THR A 220 -9.38 -16.92 -6.51
CA THR A 220 -10.24 -17.02 -5.32
C THR A 220 -9.45 -17.40 -4.07
N THR A 221 -9.86 -16.83 -2.94
CA THR A 221 -9.48 -17.30 -1.60
C THR A 221 -10.73 -17.89 -0.93
N PRO A 222 -10.70 -19.17 -0.51
CA PRO A 222 -11.85 -19.79 0.18
C PRO A 222 -12.18 -19.04 1.49
N PRO A 223 -13.47 -18.78 1.81
CA PRO A 223 -13.86 -18.03 3.02
C PRO A 223 -13.32 -18.63 4.32
N ALA A 224 -13.36 -19.97 4.48
CA ALA A 224 -12.84 -20.63 5.67
C ALA A 224 -11.32 -20.44 5.83
N LEU A 225 -10.57 -20.50 4.72
CA LEU A 225 -9.12 -20.25 4.72
C LEU A 225 -8.82 -18.79 5.04
N PHE A 226 -9.58 -17.85 4.48
CA PHE A 226 -9.42 -16.44 4.79
C PHE A 226 -9.68 -16.13 6.27
N GLU A 227 -10.74 -16.71 6.86
CA GLU A 227 -11.01 -16.54 8.28
C GLU A 227 -9.91 -17.18 9.16
N GLU A 228 -9.33 -18.33 8.75
CA GLU A 228 -8.16 -18.90 9.42
C GLU A 228 -6.97 -17.92 9.39
N TYR A 229 -6.75 -17.25 8.27
CA TYR A 229 -5.69 -16.24 8.16
C TYR A 229 -5.91 -15.07 9.11
N LEU A 230 -7.12 -14.50 9.15
CA LEU A 230 -7.44 -13.40 10.04
C LEU A 230 -7.33 -13.80 11.52
N LYS A 231 -7.82 -15.01 11.86
CA LYS A 231 -7.71 -15.56 13.21
C LYS A 231 -6.24 -15.70 13.61
N TYR A 232 -5.39 -16.23 12.74
CA TYR A 232 -3.96 -16.36 13.02
C TYR A 232 -3.30 -14.99 13.26
N LEU A 233 -3.60 -13.99 12.42
CA LEU A 233 -3.09 -12.63 12.61
C LEU A 233 -3.53 -12.04 13.94
N HIS A 234 -4.81 -12.19 14.30
CA HIS A 234 -5.37 -11.70 15.55
C HIS A 234 -4.73 -12.38 16.79
N ASP A 235 -4.71 -13.70 16.82
CA ASP A 235 -4.21 -14.47 17.96
C ASP A 235 -2.71 -14.26 18.20
N ASN A 236 -1.97 -13.91 17.15
CA ASN A 236 -0.54 -13.61 17.22
C ASN A 236 -0.26 -12.09 17.29
N HIS A 237 -1.26 -11.25 17.56
CA HIS A 237 -1.13 -9.81 17.78
C HIS A 237 -0.48 -9.04 16.63
N TYR A 238 -0.80 -9.39 15.38
CA TYR A 238 -0.43 -8.59 14.22
C TYR A 238 -1.29 -7.33 14.15
N GLN A 239 -0.67 -6.21 13.81
CA GLN A 239 -1.39 -4.99 13.45
C GLN A 239 -1.74 -5.07 11.96
N VAL A 240 -3.03 -4.96 11.64
CA VAL A 240 -3.50 -4.97 10.25
C VAL A 240 -4.13 -3.63 9.93
N ILE A 241 -3.54 -2.92 8.96
CA ILE A 241 -3.92 -1.55 8.59
C ILE A 241 -4.29 -1.45 7.11
N ALA A 242 -4.93 -0.35 6.70
CA ALA A 242 -5.10 0.00 5.30
C ALA A 242 -3.78 0.52 4.69
N LEU A 243 -3.63 0.44 3.36
CA LEU A 243 -2.41 0.88 2.68
C LEU A 243 -2.13 2.37 2.89
N ARG A 244 -3.17 3.23 2.86
CA ARG A 244 -3.05 4.67 3.15
C ARG A 244 -2.43 4.95 4.52
N ASP A 245 -2.62 4.06 5.49
CA ASP A 245 -2.13 4.25 6.86
C ASP A 245 -0.60 4.14 6.97
N LEU A 246 0.08 3.63 5.93
CA LEU A 246 1.53 3.65 5.84
C LEU A 246 2.09 5.08 5.89
N ALA A 247 1.31 6.11 5.53
CA ALA A 247 1.71 7.51 5.63
C ALA A 247 1.99 7.97 7.08
N ARG A 248 1.57 7.21 8.10
CA ARG A 248 1.96 7.43 9.50
C ARG A 248 3.45 7.15 9.72
N TYR A 249 3.99 6.18 9.00
CA TYR A 249 5.36 5.68 9.15
C TYR A 249 6.31 6.25 8.10
N VAL A 250 5.84 6.41 6.86
CA VAL A 250 6.64 6.79 5.70
C VAL A 250 6.46 8.27 5.38
N ASN A 251 7.57 8.98 5.24
CA ASN A 251 7.60 10.33 4.67
C ASN A 251 7.53 10.22 3.15
N VAL A 252 6.32 10.12 2.60
CA VAL A 252 6.09 9.84 1.18
C VAL A 252 6.80 10.83 0.27
N PRO A 253 6.71 12.18 0.45
CA PRO A 253 7.43 13.12 -0.40
C PRO A 253 8.95 12.87 -0.44
N GLU A 254 9.54 12.52 0.71
CA GLU A 254 10.96 12.24 0.78
C GLU A 254 11.31 10.89 0.13
N ALA A 255 10.48 9.87 0.33
CA ALA A 255 10.66 8.56 -0.29
C ALA A 255 10.56 8.64 -1.82
N LEU A 256 9.57 9.36 -2.36
CA LEU A 256 9.43 9.61 -3.80
C LEU A 256 10.66 10.30 -4.39
N ARG A 257 11.25 11.24 -3.65
CA ARG A 257 12.41 12.02 -4.09
C ARG A 257 13.72 11.23 -4.05
N THR A 258 13.90 10.33 -3.09
CA THR A 258 15.21 9.74 -2.77
C THR A 258 15.34 8.27 -3.15
N ILE A 259 14.26 7.51 -3.16
CA ILE A 259 14.31 6.07 -3.47
C ILE A 259 14.12 5.87 -4.97
N GLN A 260 15.10 5.23 -5.60
CA GLN A 260 15.02 4.91 -7.03
C GLN A 260 14.08 3.71 -7.28
N PRO A 261 13.19 3.79 -8.28
CA PRO A 261 12.28 2.69 -8.63
C PRO A 261 13.03 1.48 -9.17
N LYS A 262 12.66 0.27 -8.69
CA LYS A 262 13.25 -1.02 -9.10
C LYS A 262 12.13 -1.93 -9.60
N TYR A 263 11.98 -2.07 -10.91
CA TYR A 263 10.89 -2.84 -11.54
C TYR A 263 11.17 -4.35 -11.60
N GLU A 264 12.42 -4.74 -11.64
CA GLU A 264 12.85 -6.15 -11.84
C GLU A 264 12.44 -7.08 -10.69
N GLN A 265 12.23 -6.53 -9.52
CA GLN A 265 11.90 -7.26 -8.29
C GLN A 265 10.38 -7.46 -8.09
N LEU A 266 9.54 -7.09 -9.06
CA LEU A 266 8.08 -7.05 -8.94
C LEU A 266 7.36 -8.06 -9.84
N LYS A 267 8.09 -8.97 -10.47
CA LYS A 267 7.55 -10.04 -11.31
C LYS A 267 7.41 -11.35 -10.54
#